data_d3cd74907fb385361b30e4dfe48fd816
#
_entry.id   d3cd74907fb385361b30e4dfe48fd816
#
_cell.length_a   1.000
_cell.length_b   1.000
_cell.length_c   1.000
_cell.angle_alpha   90.00
_cell.angle_beta   90.00
_cell.angle_gamma   90.00
#
_symmetry.space_group_name_H-M   'P 1'
#
loop_
_entity.id
_entity.type
_entity.pdbx_description
1 polymer ?
#
loop_
_entity_poly.entity_id
_entity_poly.type
_entity_poly.pdbx_seq_one_letter_code
_entity_poly.pdbx_strand_id
1 'polypeptide(L)'
;HGDLAVMMGVDKDHVLIGDNGQIFEFSNRSGHKTGHVNAGRVFVDGLGVGDVGNIVIRDRQQLAMEGVVIVVMTLAKGTSHPLAGPDIVSRGFVYVRDSEELIREAHDRVAAVLERCEAGNIREWAVIKSQVRDTLSRYLYEKTRRRPMILPIIMEV
;
A
#
# COMPACT_ATOMS: atom_id res chain seq x y z
N HIS A 1 -7.61 28.60 12.46
CA HIS A 1 -6.96 29.94 12.42
C HIS A 1 -7.96 31.06 12.23
N GLY A 2 -9.02 30.89 11.38
CA GLY A 2 -10.06 31.92 11.17
C GLY A 2 -10.79 32.30 12.45
N ASP A 3 -11.21 31.30 13.23
CA ASP A 3 -11.88 31.54 14.51
C ASP A 3 -10.97 32.28 15.50
N LEU A 4 -9.69 31.97 15.50
CA LEU A 4 -8.70 32.62 16.34
C LEU A 4 -8.55 34.12 15.94
N ALA A 5 -8.54 34.41 14.66
CA ALA A 5 -8.48 35.79 14.18
C ALA A 5 -9.71 36.61 14.66
N VAL A 6 -10.90 36.04 14.58
CA VAL A 6 -12.13 36.65 15.09
C VAL A 6 -12.06 36.84 16.60
N MET A 7 -11.60 35.87 17.37
CA MET A 7 -11.40 35.99 18.81
C MET A 7 -10.41 37.12 19.20
N MET A 8 -9.44 37.38 18.33
CA MET A 8 -8.47 38.48 18.49
C MET A 8 -9.00 39.85 18.02
N GLY A 9 -10.26 39.93 17.63
CA GLY A 9 -10.91 41.19 17.26
C GLY A 9 -10.90 41.55 15.77
N VAL A 10 -10.49 40.59 14.90
CA VAL A 10 -10.63 40.78 13.45
C VAL A 10 -12.09 40.57 13.07
N ASP A 11 -12.65 41.52 12.32
CA ASP A 11 -14.01 41.39 11.78
C ASP A 11 -14.12 40.11 10.92
N LYS A 12 -15.18 39.35 11.11
CA LYS A 12 -15.42 38.10 10.41
C LYS A 12 -15.40 38.25 8.89
N ASP A 13 -15.90 39.39 8.39
CA ASP A 13 -15.97 39.71 6.97
C ASP A 13 -14.57 40.01 6.38
N HIS A 14 -13.59 40.28 7.21
CA HIS A 14 -12.20 40.47 6.82
C HIS A 14 -11.33 39.21 6.95
N VAL A 15 -11.92 38.07 7.38
CA VAL A 15 -11.21 36.78 7.50
C VAL A 15 -11.48 35.95 6.25
N LEU A 16 -10.50 35.92 5.35
CA LEU A 16 -10.57 35.13 4.12
C LEU A 16 -9.72 33.87 4.27
N ILE A 17 -10.37 32.71 4.21
CA ILE A 17 -9.71 31.39 4.27
C ILE A 17 -9.83 30.75 2.90
N GLY A 18 -8.71 30.27 2.35
CA GLY A 18 -8.69 29.57 1.07
C GLY A 18 -7.70 28.42 1.04
N ASP A 19 -7.93 27.51 0.12
CA ASP A 19 -7.03 26.40 -0.19
C ASP A 19 -5.97 26.81 -1.21
N ASN A 20 -4.96 25.94 -1.40
CA ASN A 20 -3.95 26.16 -2.43
C ASN A 20 -4.60 26.31 -3.80
N GLY A 21 -4.22 27.36 -4.53
CA GLY A 21 -4.79 27.68 -5.84
C GLY A 21 -6.01 28.59 -5.80
N GLN A 22 -6.59 28.87 -4.65
CA GLN A 22 -7.70 29.83 -4.55
C GLN A 22 -7.23 31.24 -4.88
N ILE A 23 -7.93 31.92 -5.79
CA ILE A 23 -7.68 33.31 -6.13
C ILE A 23 -8.55 34.22 -5.25
N PHE A 24 -7.92 35.21 -4.66
CA PHE A 24 -8.60 36.28 -3.93
C PHE A 24 -8.46 37.60 -4.68
N GLU A 25 -9.54 38.32 -4.82
CA GLU A 25 -9.55 39.66 -5.37
C GLU A 25 -9.84 40.66 -4.24
N PHE A 26 -9.00 41.68 -4.15
CA PHE A 26 -9.13 42.75 -3.16
C PHE A 26 -9.43 44.07 -3.86
N SER A 27 -10.45 44.76 -3.41
CA SER A 27 -10.80 46.11 -3.83
C SER A 27 -11.01 46.98 -2.61
N ASN A 28 -10.46 48.16 -2.63
CA ASN A 28 -10.54 49.26 -1.64
C ASN A 28 -10.81 48.88 -0.16
N ARG A 29 -11.84 48.13 0.18
CA ARG A 29 -12.18 47.70 1.56
C ARG A 29 -12.79 46.30 1.63
N SER A 30 -12.79 45.55 0.54
CA SER A 30 -13.37 44.21 0.48
C SER A 30 -12.44 43.25 -0.19
N GLY A 31 -12.50 41.98 0.24
CA GLY A 31 -11.84 40.87 -0.42
C GLY A 31 -12.83 39.72 -0.62
N HIS A 32 -12.76 39.04 -1.73
CA HIS A 32 -13.60 37.88 -2.01
C HIS A 32 -12.88 36.85 -2.87
N LYS A 33 -13.39 35.63 -2.82
CA LYS A 33 -12.87 34.55 -3.66
C LYS A 33 -13.45 34.69 -5.07
N THR A 34 -12.59 34.66 -6.10
CA THR A 34 -13.03 34.86 -7.49
C THR A 34 -12.84 33.64 -8.37
N GLY A 35 -11.84 32.83 -8.12
CA GLY A 35 -11.52 31.69 -8.99
C GLY A 35 -10.53 30.70 -8.38
N HIS A 36 -10.04 29.84 -9.23
CA HIS A 36 -9.04 28.84 -8.83
C HIS A 36 -8.02 28.60 -9.95
N VAL A 37 -6.74 28.58 -9.61
CA VAL A 37 -5.67 28.12 -10.51
C VAL A 37 -5.26 26.71 -10.14
N ASN A 38 -4.74 25.96 -11.10
CA ASN A 38 -4.24 24.63 -10.84
C ASN A 38 -2.99 24.70 -9.93
N ALA A 39 -3.14 24.29 -8.69
CA ALA A 39 -2.09 24.27 -7.65
C ALA A 39 -1.95 22.86 -7.05
N GLY A 40 -2.19 21.84 -7.84
CA GLY A 40 -2.03 20.44 -7.46
C GLY A 40 -0.59 20.09 -7.10
N ARG A 41 -0.42 18.97 -6.41
CA ARG A 41 0.91 18.44 -6.12
C ARG A 41 1.55 17.96 -7.42
N VAL A 42 2.76 18.41 -7.69
CA VAL A 42 3.61 17.89 -8.77
C VAL A 42 4.65 16.98 -8.13
N PHE A 43 4.62 15.71 -8.48
CA PHE A 43 5.59 14.74 -7.96
C PHE A 43 6.83 14.76 -8.87
N VAL A 44 8.02 14.67 -8.24
CA VAL A 44 9.30 14.59 -8.93
C VAL A 44 9.92 13.23 -8.57
N ASP A 45 10.34 12.48 -9.59
CA ASP A 45 10.98 11.18 -9.44
C ASP A 45 12.21 11.10 -10.36
N GLY A 46 13.39 11.25 -9.77
CA GLY A 46 14.64 11.36 -10.53
C GLY A 46 14.59 12.56 -11.48
N LEU A 47 14.68 12.29 -12.78
CA LEU A 47 14.61 13.32 -13.82
C LEU A 47 13.19 13.59 -14.32
N GLY A 48 12.20 12.79 -13.89
CA GLY A 48 10.79 12.93 -14.28
C GLY A 48 10.04 13.93 -13.39
N VAL A 49 9.27 14.83 -14.02
CA VAL A 49 8.42 15.80 -13.33
C VAL A 49 6.97 15.57 -13.72
N GLY A 50 6.12 15.30 -12.76
CA GLY A 50 4.69 15.03 -12.98
C GLY A 50 4.36 13.64 -13.52
N ASP A 51 5.35 12.79 -13.72
CA ASP A 51 5.26 11.53 -14.48
C ASP A 51 5.02 10.30 -13.58
N VAL A 52 4.97 10.51 -12.26
CA VAL A 52 4.78 9.40 -11.30
C VAL A 52 3.30 9.04 -11.23
N GLY A 53 2.94 7.91 -11.84
CA GLY A 53 1.57 7.40 -11.81
C GLY A 53 1.07 7.13 -10.39
N ASN A 54 -0.23 7.32 -10.17
CA ASN A 54 -0.89 7.11 -8.87
C ASN A 54 -0.64 5.70 -8.29
N ILE A 55 -0.44 4.70 -9.16
CA ILE A 55 -0.14 3.32 -8.75
C ILE A 55 1.22 3.24 -8.07
N VAL A 56 2.25 3.84 -8.68
CA VAL A 56 3.62 3.84 -8.14
C VAL A 56 3.69 4.57 -6.80
N ILE A 57 3.00 5.70 -6.68
CA ILE A 57 2.93 6.47 -5.43
C ILE A 57 2.28 5.64 -4.33
N ARG A 58 1.15 5.00 -4.63
CA ARG A 58 0.43 4.14 -3.69
C ARG A 58 1.29 2.95 -3.24
N ASP A 59 1.97 2.28 -4.17
CA ASP A 59 2.82 1.14 -3.86
C ASP A 59 4.02 1.57 -2.99
N ARG A 60 4.65 2.70 -3.29
CA ARG A 60 5.72 3.27 -2.45
C ARG A 60 5.23 3.63 -1.04
N GLN A 61 4.05 4.21 -0.92
CA GLN A 61 3.44 4.51 0.37
C GLN A 61 3.16 3.23 1.17
N GLN A 62 2.59 2.22 0.54
CA GLN A 62 2.32 0.93 1.18
C GLN A 62 3.62 0.27 1.64
N LEU A 63 4.65 0.23 0.80
CA LEU A 63 5.96 -0.32 1.15
C LEU A 63 6.60 0.44 2.33
N ALA A 64 6.51 1.77 2.34
CA ALA A 64 7.09 2.60 3.39
C ALA A 64 6.37 2.45 4.74
N MET A 65 5.04 2.32 4.73
CA MET A 65 4.23 2.26 5.95
C MET A 65 4.09 0.84 6.49
N GLU A 66 3.90 -0.13 5.62
CA GLU A 66 3.48 -1.49 5.99
C GLU A 66 4.55 -2.56 5.72
N GLY A 67 5.53 -2.24 4.88
CA GLY A 67 6.58 -3.18 4.48
C GLY A 67 6.13 -4.20 3.44
N VAL A 68 6.98 -5.21 3.22
CA VAL A 68 6.77 -6.26 2.22
C VAL A 68 7.00 -7.66 2.81
N VAL A 69 6.20 -8.61 2.35
CA VAL A 69 6.35 -10.05 2.60
C VAL A 69 6.47 -10.74 1.25
N ILE A 70 7.60 -11.38 1.02
CA ILE A 70 7.91 -12.13 -0.20
C ILE A 70 7.73 -13.61 0.12
N VAL A 71 7.01 -14.33 -0.72
CA VAL A 71 6.77 -15.76 -0.60
C VAL A 71 7.33 -16.47 -1.82
N VAL A 72 8.39 -17.25 -1.64
CA VAL A 72 9.02 -18.01 -2.73
C VAL A 72 8.57 -19.45 -2.65
N MET A 73 8.03 -19.95 -3.75
CA MET A 73 7.50 -21.31 -3.88
C MET A 73 8.17 -21.97 -5.09
N THR A 74 8.73 -23.16 -4.89
CA THR A 74 9.30 -23.97 -5.98
C THR A 74 8.35 -25.11 -6.30
N LEU A 75 7.83 -25.11 -7.53
CA LEU A 75 6.85 -26.10 -7.99
C LEU A 75 7.44 -26.96 -9.11
N ALA A 76 7.00 -28.22 -9.17
CA ALA A 76 7.37 -29.11 -10.26
C ALA A 76 6.72 -28.68 -11.57
N LYS A 77 7.49 -28.78 -12.66
CA LYS A 77 7.07 -28.32 -14.00
C LYS A 77 5.73 -28.89 -14.43
N GLY A 78 4.84 -27.99 -14.83
CA GLY A 78 3.50 -28.32 -15.33
C GLY A 78 2.53 -28.84 -14.25
N THR A 79 2.91 -28.73 -12.98
CA THR A 79 2.06 -29.13 -11.83
C THR A 79 2.02 -28.02 -10.79
N SER A 80 1.20 -28.21 -9.75
CA SER A 80 1.23 -27.39 -8.54
C SER A 80 1.91 -28.09 -7.36
N HIS A 81 2.62 -29.21 -7.63
CA HIS A 81 3.33 -29.96 -6.60
C HIS A 81 4.52 -29.18 -6.05
N PRO A 82 4.56 -28.86 -4.75
CA PRO A 82 5.67 -28.16 -4.15
C PRO A 82 6.89 -29.06 -4.03
N LEU A 83 8.02 -28.64 -4.60
CA LEU A 83 9.31 -29.33 -4.48
C LEU A 83 10.15 -28.79 -3.32
N ALA A 84 10.00 -27.52 -3.01
CA ALA A 84 10.66 -26.85 -1.90
C ALA A 84 9.91 -25.58 -1.47
N GLY A 85 10.15 -25.14 -0.26
CA GLY A 85 9.47 -23.98 0.35
C GLY A 85 8.12 -24.34 0.97
N PRO A 86 7.25 -23.35 1.19
CA PRO A 86 7.44 -21.94 0.84
C PRO A 86 8.47 -21.22 1.71
N ASP A 87 9.36 -20.42 1.13
CA ASP A 87 10.23 -19.53 1.87
C ASP A 87 9.58 -18.16 2.03
N ILE A 88 9.54 -17.65 3.27
CA ILE A 88 8.92 -16.37 3.57
C ILE A 88 9.98 -15.37 4.05
N VAL A 89 10.12 -14.29 3.31
CA VAL A 89 11.04 -13.19 3.62
C VAL A 89 10.24 -11.92 3.90
N SER A 90 10.50 -11.29 5.04
CA SER A 90 9.86 -10.04 5.44
C SER A 90 10.87 -8.89 5.49
N ARG A 91 10.46 -7.69 5.01
CA ARG A 91 11.24 -6.45 5.14
C ARG A 91 10.30 -5.29 5.47
N GLY A 92 10.68 -4.54 6.51
CA GLY A 92 9.93 -3.35 6.95
C GLY A 92 8.55 -3.65 7.56
N PHE A 93 8.14 -4.91 7.69
CA PHE A 93 6.83 -5.30 8.23
C PHE A 93 6.93 -5.65 9.72
N VAL A 94 7.69 -6.67 10.07
CA VAL A 94 7.89 -7.13 11.45
C VAL A 94 9.37 -7.37 11.73
N TYR A 95 9.75 -7.28 13.01
CA TYR A 95 11.09 -7.66 13.43
C TYR A 95 11.16 -9.18 13.51
N VAL A 96 11.97 -9.80 12.65
CA VAL A 96 11.98 -11.26 12.44
C VAL A 96 12.25 -12.05 13.74
N ARG A 97 13.12 -11.54 14.62
CA ARG A 97 13.45 -12.23 15.89
C ARG A 97 12.28 -12.39 16.84
N ASP A 98 11.33 -11.43 16.82
CA ASP A 98 10.17 -11.42 17.73
C ASP A 98 8.91 -12.01 17.05
N SER A 99 9.06 -12.56 15.84
CA SER A 99 7.93 -12.95 14.98
C SER A 99 8.08 -14.36 14.37
N GLU A 100 8.92 -15.21 14.96
CA GLU A 100 9.17 -16.56 14.45
C GLU A 100 7.86 -17.39 14.36
N GLU A 101 7.00 -17.28 15.35
CA GLU A 101 5.71 -17.97 15.36
C GLU A 101 4.79 -17.45 14.24
N LEU A 102 4.75 -16.13 14.03
CA LEU A 102 3.96 -15.52 12.96
C LEU A 102 4.41 -16.00 11.57
N ILE A 103 5.72 -16.10 11.36
CA ILE A 103 6.29 -16.57 10.08
C ILE A 103 6.05 -18.06 9.90
N ARG A 104 6.18 -18.87 10.96
CA ARG A 104 5.89 -20.30 10.92
C ARG A 104 4.41 -20.56 10.58
N GLU A 105 3.47 -19.91 11.26
CA GLU A 105 2.05 -20.04 10.94
C GLU A 105 1.74 -19.55 9.51
N ALA A 106 2.41 -18.51 9.04
CA ALA A 106 2.28 -18.04 7.66
C ALA A 106 2.75 -19.09 6.66
N HIS A 107 3.90 -19.75 6.93
CA HIS A 107 4.42 -20.85 6.15
C HIS A 107 3.41 -22.00 6.05
N ASP A 108 2.88 -22.47 7.21
CA ASP A 108 1.92 -23.58 7.24
C ASP A 108 0.63 -23.27 6.45
N ARG A 109 0.18 -22.02 6.48
CA ARG A 109 -0.97 -21.58 5.70
C ARG A 109 -0.73 -21.58 4.20
N VAL A 110 0.47 -21.17 3.78
CA VAL A 110 0.85 -21.23 2.35
C VAL A 110 0.99 -22.68 1.90
N ALA A 111 1.62 -23.56 2.69
CA ALA A 111 1.71 -24.99 2.40
C ALA A 111 0.32 -25.60 2.20
N ALA A 112 -0.62 -25.31 3.09
CA ALA A 112 -2.00 -25.78 2.96
C ALA A 112 -2.73 -25.23 1.72
N VAL A 113 -2.38 -24.01 1.25
CA VAL A 113 -2.89 -23.49 -0.03
C VAL A 113 -2.35 -24.30 -1.20
N LEU A 114 -1.05 -24.59 -1.21
CA LEU A 114 -0.41 -25.35 -2.29
C LEU A 114 -0.98 -26.78 -2.36
N GLU A 115 -1.15 -27.45 -1.23
CA GLU A 115 -1.78 -28.78 -1.16
C GLU A 115 -3.21 -28.78 -1.74
N ARG A 116 -4.01 -27.76 -1.43
CA ARG A 116 -5.35 -27.62 -2.01
C ARG A 116 -5.32 -27.34 -3.51
N CYS A 117 -4.37 -26.54 -3.99
CA CYS A 117 -4.19 -26.31 -5.41
C CYS A 117 -3.81 -27.58 -6.15
N GLU A 118 -2.93 -28.39 -5.57
CA GLU A 118 -2.53 -29.69 -6.12
C GLU A 118 -3.71 -30.64 -6.17
N ALA A 119 -4.42 -30.84 -5.07
CA ALA A 119 -5.60 -31.70 -4.99
C ALA A 119 -6.73 -31.27 -5.98
N GLY A 120 -6.87 -29.96 -6.18
CA GLY A 120 -7.80 -29.37 -7.15
C GLY A 120 -7.29 -29.33 -8.58
N ASN A 121 -6.07 -29.84 -8.85
CA ASN A 121 -5.40 -29.77 -10.16
C ASN A 121 -5.33 -28.33 -10.75
N ILE A 122 -5.18 -27.35 -9.86
CA ILE A 122 -5.04 -25.93 -10.24
C ILE A 122 -3.59 -25.69 -10.65
N ARG A 123 -3.37 -25.40 -11.94
CA ARG A 123 -2.02 -25.21 -12.52
C ARG A 123 -1.76 -23.76 -12.94
N GLU A 124 -2.78 -22.92 -12.89
CA GLU A 124 -2.67 -21.52 -13.30
C GLU A 124 -1.97 -20.69 -12.21
N TRP A 125 -0.78 -20.18 -12.51
CA TRP A 125 0.05 -19.44 -11.57
C TRP A 125 -0.63 -18.18 -11.02
N ALA A 126 -1.43 -17.51 -11.84
CA ALA A 126 -2.18 -16.34 -11.41
C ALA A 126 -3.18 -16.68 -10.28
N VAL A 127 -3.85 -17.83 -10.39
CA VAL A 127 -4.78 -18.35 -9.38
C VAL A 127 -4.04 -18.73 -8.11
N ILE A 128 -2.95 -19.50 -8.22
CA ILE A 128 -2.12 -19.92 -7.07
C ILE A 128 -1.59 -18.67 -6.32
N LYS A 129 -0.98 -17.72 -7.04
CA LYS A 129 -0.49 -16.47 -6.47
C LYS A 129 -1.59 -15.66 -5.78
N SER A 130 -2.79 -15.60 -6.37
CA SER A 130 -3.92 -14.89 -5.76
C SER A 130 -4.38 -15.55 -4.46
N GLN A 131 -4.52 -16.87 -4.44
CA GLN A 131 -4.93 -17.61 -3.24
C GLN A 131 -3.92 -17.48 -2.10
N VAL A 132 -2.60 -17.55 -2.41
CA VAL A 132 -1.55 -17.32 -1.42
C VAL A 132 -1.61 -15.91 -0.86
N ARG A 133 -1.69 -14.91 -1.73
CA ARG A 133 -1.80 -13.49 -1.33
C ARG A 133 -3.01 -13.25 -0.44
N ASP A 134 -4.19 -13.74 -0.83
CA ASP A 134 -5.44 -13.50 -0.12
C ASP A 134 -5.44 -14.19 1.25
N THR A 135 -4.88 -15.40 1.33
CA THR A 135 -4.74 -16.15 2.57
C THR A 135 -3.80 -15.44 3.54
N LEU A 136 -2.63 -15.01 3.09
CA LEU A 136 -1.66 -14.31 3.92
C LEU A 136 -2.14 -12.91 4.29
N SER A 137 -2.77 -12.18 3.38
CA SER A 137 -3.29 -10.84 3.66
C SER A 137 -4.30 -10.87 4.81
N ARG A 138 -5.21 -11.84 4.79
CA ARG A 138 -6.19 -12.04 5.85
C ARG A 138 -5.51 -12.41 7.17
N TYR A 139 -4.65 -13.41 7.15
CA TYR A 139 -3.95 -13.90 8.32
C TYR A 139 -3.10 -12.81 9.00
N LEU A 140 -2.25 -12.13 8.22
CA LEU A 140 -1.38 -11.08 8.75
C LEU A 140 -2.18 -9.90 9.31
N TYR A 141 -3.28 -9.54 8.66
CA TYR A 141 -4.17 -8.51 9.19
C TYR A 141 -4.85 -8.92 10.50
N GLU A 142 -5.32 -10.15 10.60
CA GLU A 142 -5.92 -10.68 11.84
C GLU A 142 -4.95 -10.61 13.01
N LYS A 143 -3.69 -11.01 12.80
CA LYS A 143 -2.66 -11.06 13.83
C LYS A 143 -2.04 -9.69 14.17
N THR A 144 -1.85 -8.82 13.18
CA THR A 144 -1.03 -7.60 13.34
C THR A 144 -1.79 -6.31 13.11
N ARG A 145 -3.00 -6.36 12.56
CA ARG A 145 -3.77 -5.21 12.07
C ARG A 145 -3.05 -4.39 11.00
N ARG A 146 -2.02 -4.95 10.37
CA ARG A 146 -1.24 -4.33 9.30
C ARG A 146 -1.46 -5.07 7.99
N ARG A 147 -1.20 -4.37 6.87
CA ARG A 147 -1.43 -4.89 5.51
C ARG A 147 -0.17 -4.74 4.66
N PRO A 148 0.88 -5.55 4.91
CA PRO A 148 2.09 -5.49 4.10
C PRO A 148 1.79 -5.82 2.64
N MET A 149 2.66 -5.36 1.73
CA MET A 149 2.62 -5.81 0.36
C MET A 149 3.05 -7.28 0.30
N ILE A 150 2.23 -8.15 -0.29
CA ILE A 150 2.54 -9.58 -0.40
C ILE A 150 2.91 -9.89 -1.86
N LEU A 151 4.12 -10.42 -2.06
CA LEU A 151 4.68 -10.76 -3.37
C LEU A 151 4.92 -12.27 -3.48
N PRO A 152 3.95 -13.06 -4.01
CA PRO A 152 4.16 -14.47 -4.30
C PRO A 152 5.02 -14.65 -5.54
N ILE A 153 6.11 -15.40 -5.41
CA ILE A 153 7.03 -15.77 -6.49
C ILE A 153 6.95 -17.28 -6.66
N ILE A 154 6.70 -17.73 -7.90
CA ILE A 154 6.72 -19.14 -8.26
C ILE A 154 7.95 -19.37 -9.15
N MET A 155 8.77 -20.34 -8.76
CA MET A 155 9.84 -20.91 -9.58
C MET A 155 9.41 -22.30 -10.03
N GLU A 156 9.54 -22.58 -11.30
CA GLU A 156 9.24 -23.89 -11.89
C GLU A 156 10.55 -24.61 -12.19
N VAL A 157 10.64 -25.85 -11.77
CA VAL A 157 11.83 -26.71 -11.97
C VAL A 157 11.42 -28.07 -12.53
#